data_82b63dd0b37151b8319c408c67ef0990
#
_entry.id   82b63dd0b37151b8319c408c67ef0990
#
_cell.length_a   1.000
_cell.length_b   1.000
_cell.length_c   1.000
_cell.angle_alpha   90.00
_cell.angle_beta   90.00
_cell.angle_gamma   90.00
#
_symmetry.space_group_name_H-M   'P 1'
#
loop_
_entity.id
_entity.type
_entity.pdbx_description
1 polymer ?
#
loop_
_entity_poly.entity_id
_entity_poly.type
_entity_poly.pdbx_seq_one_letter_code
_entity_poly.pdbx_strand_id
1 'polypeptide(L)'
;MLKEPPKNSREKTKNLLLTLQDKICSGLENVDGKGKFTEESWLREEGGGGRSRVLKNGSIFEQAGVNFSEVQGKELPQSIISQRPEAKGHEWFATGTSMVLHPKNPYIPTVHLNYR
;
A
#
# COMPACT_ATOMS: atom_id res chain seq x y z
N MET A 1 4.98 19.06 -21.78
CA MET A 1 4.11 17.98 -22.28
C MET A 1 4.46 16.68 -21.54
N LEU A 2 3.48 16.07 -20.95
CA LEU A 2 3.69 14.82 -20.24
C LEU A 2 3.80 13.66 -21.24
N LYS A 3 4.90 12.92 -21.14
CA LYS A 3 5.05 11.69 -21.92
C LYS A 3 4.26 10.59 -21.26
N GLU A 4 3.58 9.79 -22.05
CA GLU A 4 2.94 8.60 -21.52
C GLU A 4 4.01 7.64 -21.00
N PRO A 5 3.78 7.01 -19.84
CA PRO A 5 4.71 6.02 -19.34
C PRO A 5 4.73 4.79 -20.27
N PRO A 6 5.82 4.01 -20.26
CA PRO A 6 5.86 2.76 -21.01
C PRO A 6 4.66 1.87 -20.71
N LYS A 7 4.20 1.11 -21.70
CA LYS A 7 3.00 0.26 -21.56
C LYS A 7 3.05 -0.69 -20.38
N ASN A 8 4.26 -1.13 -19.99
CA ASN A 8 4.43 -2.08 -18.88
C ASN A 8 4.84 -1.41 -17.57
N SER A 9 4.83 -0.07 -17.49
CA SER A 9 5.25 0.63 -16.27
C SER A 9 4.35 0.35 -15.08
N ARG A 10 3.05 0.23 -15.29
CA ARG A 10 2.09 -0.11 -14.23
C ARG A 10 2.38 -1.49 -13.66
N GLU A 11 2.63 -2.45 -14.53
CA GLU A 11 2.92 -3.82 -14.14
C GLU A 11 4.24 -3.92 -13.38
N LYS A 12 5.28 -3.23 -13.86
CA LYS A 12 6.57 -3.19 -13.17
C LYS A 12 6.47 -2.54 -11.81
N THR A 13 5.74 -1.44 -11.71
CA THR A 13 5.53 -0.73 -10.44
C THR A 13 4.74 -1.61 -9.47
N LYS A 14 3.69 -2.24 -9.95
CA LYS A 14 2.89 -3.16 -9.14
C LYS A 14 3.75 -4.29 -8.58
N ASN A 15 4.55 -4.93 -9.43
CA ASN A 15 5.41 -6.03 -9.00
C ASN A 15 6.45 -5.57 -7.99
N LEU A 16 7.01 -4.38 -8.17
CA LEU A 16 7.95 -3.80 -7.22
C LEU A 16 7.29 -3.60 -5.85
N LEU A 17 6.08 -3.05 -5.84
CA LEU A 17 5.36 -2.78 -4.59
C LEU A 17 4.92 -4.06 -3.89
N LEU A 18 4.50 -5.08 -4.64
CA LEU A 18 4.17 -6.38 -4.07
C LEU A 18 5.40 -7.06 -3.47
N THR A 19 6.54 -6.99 -4.16
CA THR A 19 7.80 -7.51 -3.65
C THR A 19 8.21 -6.75 -2.39
N LEU A 20 8.03 -5.44 -2.38
CA LEU A 20 8.32 -4.63 -1.20
C LEU A 20 7.48 -5.07 0.00
N GLN A 21 6.18 -5.30 -0.22
CA GLN A 21 5.30 -5.81 0.83
C GLN A 21 5.81 -7.14 1.38
N ASP A 22 6.19 -8.06 0.51
CA ASP A 22 6.71 -9.37 0.92
C ASP A 22 7.98 -9.23 1.76
N LYS A 23 8.90 -8.37 1.33
CA LYS A 23 10.16 -8.14 2.05
C LYS A 23 9.94 -7.49 3.41
N ILE A 24 9.04 -6.51 3.47
CA ILE A 24 8.70 -5.84 4.73
C ILE A 24 8.11 -6.86 5.71
N CYS A 25 7.15 -7.66 5.26
CA CYS A 25 6.51 -8.65 6.12
C CYS A 25 7.51 -9.69 6.63
N SER A 26 8.37 -10.20 5.75
CA SER A 26 9.41 -11.17 6.14
C SER A 26 10.38 -10.56 7.15
N GLY A 27 10.81 -9.33 6.93
CA GLY A 27 11.70 -8.64 7.85
C GLY A 27 11.08 -8.41 9.21
N LEU A 28 9.83 -8.00 9.24
CA LEU A 28 9.11 -7.76 10.50
C LEU A 28 8.86 -9.06 11.26
N GLU A 29 8.53 -10.14 10.57
CA GLU A 29 8.37 -11.45 11.21
C GLU A 29 9.68 -11.93 11.84
N ASN A 30 10.79 -11.70 11.14
CA ASN A 30 12.12 -12.07 11.68
C ASN A 30 12.47 -11.23 12.91
N VAL A 31 12.21 -9.94 12.89
CA VAL A 31 12.46 -9.06 14.04
C VAL A 31 11.58 -9.42 15.21
N ASP A 32 10.29 -9.70 14.96
CA ASP A 32 9.35 -10.03 16.03
C ASP A 32 9.65 -11.39 16.64
N GLY A 33 10.00 -12.37 15.82
CA GLY A 33 10.36 -13.71 16.27
C GLY A 33 9.20 -14.64 16.62
N LYS A 34 7.99 -14.10 16.80
CA LYS A 34 6.81 -14.87 17.17
C LYS A 34 5.64 -14.65 16.24
N GLY A 35 5.32 -13.39 15.93
CA GLY A 35 4.16 -13.03 15.13
C GLY A 35 4.29 -13.44 13.68
N LYS A 36 3.16 -13.74 13.06
CA LYS A 36 3.04 -14.05 11.64
C LYS A 36 1.95 -13.20 11.02
N PHE A 37 2.17 -12.77 9.79
CA PHE A 37 1.18 -12.01 9.04
C PHE A 37 0.12 -12.93 8.47
N THR A 38 -1.14 -12.49 8.54
CA THR A 38 -2.25 -13.09 7.81
C THR A 38 -2.57 -12.20 6.62
N GLU A 39 -2.97 -12.80 5.52
CA GLU A 39 -3.21 -12.08 4.28
C GLU A 39 -4.69 -12.09 3.91
N GLU A 40 -5.16 -10.95 3.40
CA GLU A 40 -6.51 -10.82 2.85
C GLU A 40 -6.43 -9.98 1.58
N SER A 41 -6.98 -10.50 0.50
CA SER A 41 -7.06 -9.78 -0.77
C SER A 41 -8.47 -9.25 -0.98
N TRP A 42 -8.57 -8.09 -1.62
CA TRP A 42 -9.85 -7.44 -1.88
C TRP A 42 -9.86 -6.82 -3.27
N LEU A 43 -11.07 -6.67 -3.80
CA LEU A 43 -11.30 -6.08 -5.12
C LEU A 43 -12.25 -4.89 -4.99
N ARG A 44 -12.06 -3.88 -5.84
CA ARG A 44 -12.94 -2.72 -5.94
C ARG A 44 -13.86 -2.89 -7.15
N GLU A 45 -15.13 -2.52 -6.99
CA GLU A 45 -16.10 -2.52 -8.09
C GLU A 45 -15.68 -1.56 -9.20
N GLU A 46 -15.07 -0.44 -8.85
CA GLU A 46 -14.64 0.59 -9.80
C GLU A 46 -13.32 0.25 -10.50
N GLY A 47 -12.66 -0.80 -10.09
CA GLY A 47 -11.39 -1.23 -10.64
C GLY A 47 -10.24 -1.18 -9.65
N GLY A 48 -9.40 -2.20 -9.70
CA GLY A 48 -8.28 -2.35 -8.80
C GLY A 48 -8.62 -3.22 -7.60
N GLY A 49 -7.76 -3.20 -6.61
CA GLY A 49 -7.89 -3.99 -5.41
C GLY A 49 -6.67 -3.85 -4.53
N GLY A 50 -6.45 -4.81 -3.68
CA GLY A 50 -5.29 -4.78 -2.82
C GLY A 50 -5.05 -6.08 -2.09
N ARG A 51 -3.94 -6.08 -1.36
CA ARG A 51 -3.52 -7.21 -0.55
C ARG A 51 -3.09 -6.65 0.81
N SER A 52 -3.88 -6.96 1.83
CA SER A 52 -3.62 -6.52 3.18
C SER A 52 -2.97 -7.64 3.98
N ARG A 53 -1.96 -7.32 4.76
CA ARG A 53 -1.34 -8.25 5.68
C ARG A 53 -1.32 -7.66 7.08
N VAL A 54 -1.75 -8.45 8.06
CA VAL A 54 -1.87 -8.00 9.46
C VAL A 54 -1.20 -9.01 10.36
N LEU A 55 -0.36 -8.50 11.27
CA LEU A 55 0.26 -9.26 12.35
C LEU A 55 -0.34 -8.77 13.65
N LYS A 56 -0.75 -9.69 14.52
CA LYS A 56 -1.30 -9.36 15.83
C LYS A 56 -0.61 -10.18 16.91
N ASN A 57 -0.51 -9.59 18.08
CA ASN A 57 -0.02 -10.27 19.29
C ASN A 57 1.37 -10.90 19.12
N GLY A 58 2.27 -10.19 18.43
CA GLY A 58 3.66 -10.59 18.33
C GLY A 58 4.42 -10.34 19.62
N SER A 59 5.72 -10.65 19.61
CA SER A 59 6.59 -10.40 20.77
C SER A 59 6.92 -8.91 20.91
N ILE A 60 7.19 -8.24 19.80
CA ILE A 60 7.59 -6.83 19.77
C ILE A 60 6.43 -5.96 19.33
N PHE A 61 5.67 -6.41 18.35
CA PHE A 61 4.54 -5.66 17.80
C PHE A 61 3.23 -6.18 18.35
N GLU A 62 2.46 -5.28 18.96
CA GLU A 62 1.09 -5.58 19.33
C GLU A 62 0.23 -5.76 18.09
N GLN A 63 0.46 -4.90 17.11
CA GLN A 63 -0.22 -4.97 15.82
C GLN A 63 0.67 -4.35 14.75
N ALA A 64 0.67 -4.95 13.57
CA ALA A 64 1.34 -4.39 12.41
C ALA A 64 0.46 -4.61 11.18
N GLY A 65 0.41 -3.61 10.33
CA GLY A 65 -0.33 -3.70 9.07
C GLY A 65 0.57 -3.30 7.92
N VAL A 66 0.62 -4.12 6.88
CA VAL A 66 1.34 -3.82 5.65
C VAL A 66 0.38 -4.05 4.50
N ASN A 67 0.04 -2.97 3.80
CA ASN A 67 -0.99 -3.00 2.77
C ASN A 67 -0.43 -2.63 1.42
N PHE A 68 -0.80 -3.40 0.41
CA PHE A 68 -0.63 -3.03 -0.99
C PHE A 68 -1.99 -2.62 -1.54
N SER A 69 -2.05 -1.53 -2.30
CA SER A 69 -3.27 -1.12 -2.98
C SER A 69 -2.98 -0.72 -4.41
N GLU A 70 -3.95 -1.00 -5.26
CA GLU A 70 -3.98 -0.61 -6.65
C GLU A 70 -5.39 -0.14 -6.96
N VAL A 71 -5.54 1.14 -7.27
CA VAL A 71 -6.86 1.73 -7.51
C VAL A 71 -6.84 2.49 -8.82
N GLN A 72 -7.96 2.43 -9.53
CA GLN A 72 -8.12 3.12 -10.79
C GLN A 72 -9.56 3.60 -10.92
N GLY A 73 -9.75 4.63 -11.72
CA GLY A 73 -11.07 5.18 -11.95
C GLY A 73 -11.12 5.92 -13.27
N LYS A 74 -12.35 6.10 -13.77
CA LYS A 74 -12.56 6.82 -15.03
C LYS A 74 -12.44 8.32 -14.88
N GLU A 75 -12.73 8.83 -13.66
CA GLU A 75 -12.64 10.24 -13.37
C GLU A 75 -11.88 10.45 -12.07
N LEU A 76 -11.06 11.50 -12.04
CA LEU A 76 -10.35 11.87 -10.83
C LEU A 76 -11.29 12.40 -9.76
N PRO A 77 -10.97 12.20 -8.46
CA PRO A 77 -11.71 12.84 -7.39
C PRO A 77 -11.75 14.36 -7.55
N GLN A 78 -12.86 14.96 -7.14
CA GLN A 78 -13.05 16.40 -7.26
C GLN A 78 -11.94 17.21 -6.59
N SER A 79 -11.41 16.71 -5.49
CA SER A 79 -10.31 17.36 -4.79
C SER A 79 -9.04 17.51 -5.65
N ILE A 80 -8.79 16.56 -6.55
CA ILE A 80 -7.65 16.61 -7.45
C ILE A 80 -7.97 17.50 -8.66
N ILE A 81 -9.20 17.42 -9.18
CA ILE A 81 -9.62 18.24 -10.31
C ILE A 81 -9.57 19.73 -9.94
N SER A 82 -9.96 20.08 -8.71
CA SER A 82 -9.92 21.48 -8.26
C SER A 82 -8.51 22.04 -8.20
N GLN A 83 -7.51 21.21 -7.91
CA GLN A 83 -6.10 21.61 -7.89
C GLN A 83 -5.44 21.53 -9.27
N ARG A 84 -5.91 20.62 -10.11
CA ARG A 84 -5.37 20.38 -11.45
C ARG A 84 -6.52 20.20 -12.44
N PRO A 85 -7.15 21.29 -12.89
CA PRO A 85 -8.29 21.21 -13.81
C PRO A 85 -7.98 20.50 -15.13
N GLU A 86 -6.72 20.53 -15.56
CA GLU A 86 -6.29 19.85 -16.79
C GLU A 86 -6.41 18.34 -16.73
N ALA A 87 -6.53 17.78 -15.55
CA ALA A 87 -6.69 16.34 -15.38
C ALA A 87 -8.13 15.85 -15.55
N LYS A 88 -9.10 16.78 -15.64
CA LYS A 88 -10.51 16.43 -15.79
C LYS A 88 -10.74 15.58 -17.05
N GLY A 89 -11.52 14.52 -16.91
CA GLY A 89 -11.86 13.64 -18.03
C GLY A 89 -10.83 12.56 -18.32
N HIS A 90 -9.74 12.51 -17.57
CA HIS A 90 -8.72 11.47 -17.74
C HIS A 90 -8.94 10.32 -16.77
N GLU A 91 -8.64 9.11 -17.23
CA GLU A 91 -8.57 7.95 -16.34
C GLU A 91 -7.39 8.15 -15.38
N TRP A 92 -7.54 7.58 -14.19
CA TRP A 92 -6.47 7.66 -13.20
C TRP A 92 -6.14 6.30 -12.62
N PHE A 93 -4.89 6.19 -12.17
CA PHE A 93 -4.35 4.99 -11.58
C PHE A 93 -3.46 5.39 -10.41
N ALA A 94 -3.63 4.72 -9.28
CA ALA A 94 -2.78 4.93 -8.12
C ALA A 94 -2.44 3.59 -7.51
N THR A 95 -1.18 3.43 -7.10
CA THR A 95 -0.72 2.21 -6.46
C THR A 95 0.27 2.56 -5.36
N GLY A 96 0.33 1.74 -4.33
CA GLY A 96 1.22 2.00 -3.24
C GLY A 96 1.27 0.88 -2.22
N THR A 97 2.28 0.95 -1.37
CA THR A 97 2.43 0.08 -0.21
C THR A 97 2.55 0.94 1.03
N SER A 98 1.78 0.63 2.06
CA SER A 98 1.81 1.36 3.32
C SER A 98 2.07 0.40 4.48
N MET A 99 2.62 0.95 5.55
CA MET A 99 2.98 0.17 6.73
C MET A 99 2.65 0.98 7.98
N VAL A 100 2.02 0.32 8.95
CA VAL A 100 1.79 0.88 10.29
C VAL A 100 2.24 -0.14 11.31
N LEU A 101 3.08 0.28 12.26
CA LEU A 101 3.59 -0.58 13.32
C LEU A 101 3.19 -0.02 14.68
N HIS A 102 2.54 -0.84 15.50
CA HIS A 102 2.19 -0.52 16.88
C HIS A 102 3.00 -1.40 17.83
N PRO A 103 4.11 -0.88 18.41
CA PRO A 103 4.89 -1.66 19.37
C PRO A 103 4.09 -1.95 20.64
N LYS A 104 4.41 -3.06 21.29
CA LYS A 104 3.82 -3.39 22.60
C LYS A 104 4.29 -2.44 23.69
N ASN A 105 5.54 -2.00 23.61
CA ASN A 105 6.09 -1.05 24.57
C ASN A 105 5.54 0.35 24.30
N PRO A 106 4.79 0.96 25.24
CA PRO A 106 4.16 2.26 25.01
C PRO A 106 5.18 3.40 24.90
N TYR A 107 6.42 3.18 25.27
CA TYR A 107 7.49 4.19 25.15
C TYR A 107 8.13 4.22 23.77
N ILE A 108 7.81 3.23 22.91
CA ILE A 108 8.31 3.20 21.55
C ILE A 108 7.25 3.80 20.63
N PRO A 109 7.63 4.80 19.80
CA PRO A 109 6.66 5.43 18.90
C PRO A 109 6.07 4.49 17.86
N THR A 110 4.82 4.76 17.49
CA THR A 110 4.19 4.13 16.34
C THR A 110 4.88 4.60 15.06
N VAL A 111 5.11 3.67 14.14
CA VAL A 111 5.72 3.97 12.85
C VAL A 111 4.68 3.88 11.76
N HIS A 112 4.67 4.87 10.88
CA HIS A 112 3.82 4.88 9.68
C HIS A 112 4.66 5.24 8.47
N LEU A 113 4.61 4.38 7.45
CA LEU A 113 5.31 4.60 6.18
C LEU A 113 4.30 4.41 5.05
N ASN A 114 4.37 5.30 4.06
CA ASN A 114 3.53 5.21 2.88
C ASN A 114 4.40 5.50 1.64
N TYR A 115 4.44 4.55 0.73
CA TYR A 115 5.20 4.66 -0.51
C TYR A 115 4.25 4.51 -1.70
N ARG A 116 4.11 5.57 -2.48
CA ARG A 116 3.21 5.62 -3.65
C ARG A 116 3.97 5.97 -4.93
#